data_1c55576d8cc5812f8e9e3f06ca1ce0c8
#
_entry.id   1c55576d8cc5812f8e9e3f06ca1ce0c8
#
_cell.length_a   1.000
_cell.length_b   1.000
_cell.length_c   1.000
_cell.angle_alpha   90.00
_cell.angle_beta   90.00
_cell.angle_gamma   90.00
#
_symmetry.space_group_name_H-M   'P 1'
#
loop_
_entity.id
_entity.type
_entity.pdbx_description
1 polymer ?
#
loop_
_entity_poly.entity_id
_entity_poly.type
_entity_poly.pdbx_seq_one_letter_code
_entity_poly.pdbx_strand_id
1 'polypeptide(L)'
;TNIGTYSNDGIVAMQQAIEPQYESKPDYWIFSKLAKRMGCGDQFTEGRSEMDWIKFIYEQSRKFGAQMGVKLPSFENFWKKGYFLYDVRPQERDYVAFANFRKDPKRNSLGTESGLIQIYSPKIASYGYKSCLGHPSYLEPTEGLNTPNKKYPLAYMACKSRYRMHSQLDGTSSHDFANILKREPIWINPENAKSLGIEDGDIVLVKNDRGALLAGAYVTDRIRKDTVVVHHGAWYEPVKMTDGTLLDIHGNSNTLTMDIPTSDLACGNVASSGLVSVTKYTGKLSEIKVWDQPETVNQ
;
A
#
# COMPACT_ATOMS: atom_id res chain seq x y z
N THR A 1 -1.12 -20.29 6.02
CA THR A 1 -0.07 -20.53 7.01
C THR A 1 1.26 -20.05 6.50
N ASN A 2 2.14 -19.53 7.37
CA ASN A 2 3.43 -18.96 6.98
C ASN A 2 4.35 -18.81 8.20
N ILE A 3 5.56 -18.26 7.98
CA ILE A 3 6.45 -17.77 9.02
C ILE A 3 6.56 -16.26 8.86
N GLY A 4 6.26 -15.53 9.91
CA GLY A 4 6.33 -14.08 9.95
C GLY A 4 7.44 -13.57 10.87
N THR A 5 8.00 -12.41 10.54
CA THR A 5 8.86 -11.62 11.42
C THR A 5 8.22 -10.27 11.59
N TYR A 6 7.84 -9.93 12.81
CA TYR A 6 7.19 -8.66 13.09
C TYR A 6 8.16 -7.60 13.62
N SER A 7 9.18 -8.07 14.30
CA SER A 7 10.31 -7.28 14.77
C SER A 7 11.60 -7.99 14.39
N ASN A 8 12.73 -7.32 14.58
CA ASN A 8 14.03 -7.91 14.28
C ASN A 8 14.54 -8.90 15.35
N ASP A 9 13.76 -9.12 16.39
CA ASP A 9 14.16 -9.92 17.57
C ASP A 9 13.49 -11.31 17.65
N GLY A 10 12.69 -11.69 16.65
CA GLY A 10 12.04 -13.00 16.66
C GLY A 10 11.37 -13.41 15.35
N ILE A 11 10.92 -14.65 15.32
CA ILE A 11 10.09 -15.23 14.27
C ILE A 11 8.84 -15.86 14.86
N VAL A 12 7.73 -15.81 14.14
CA VAL A 12 6.43 -16.34 14.57
C VAL A 12 5.91 -17.33 13.54
N ALA A 13 5.38 -18.46 14.00
CA ALA A 13 4.66 -19.41 13.17
C ALA A 13 3.22 -18.89 12.97
N MET A 14 2.89 -18.47 11.77
CA MET A 14 1.54 -18.01 11.38
C MET A 14 0.68 -19.23 11.07
N GLN A 15 0.20 -19.89 12.09
CA GLN A 15 -0.67 -21.06 11.96
C GLN A 15 -2.08 -20.64 11.55
N GLN A 16 -2.84 -21.60 11.01
CA GLN A 16 -4.23 -21.41 10.67
C GLN A 16 -5.03 -21.08 11.94
N ALA A 17 -5.70 -19.93 11.95
CA ALA A 17 -6.51 -19.48 13.09
C ALA A 17 -7.99 -19.88 12.98
N ILE A 18 -8.53 -19.90 11.75
CA ILE A 18 -9.92 -20.28 11.45
C ILE A 18 -9.96 -21.11 10.18
N GLU A 19 -11.03 -21.86 9.99
CA GLU A 19 -11.30 -22.50 8.69
C GLU A 19 -11.56 -21.44 7.61
N PRO A 20 -11.12 -21.70 6.36
CA PRO A 20 -11.41 -20.81 5.24
C PRO A 20 -12.90 -20.56 5.11
N GLN A 21 -13.29 -19.30 5.01
CA GLN A 21 -14.68 -18.93 4.87
C GLN A 21 -15.10 -19.01 3.39
N TYR A 22 -16.30 -19.53 3.14
CA TYR A 22 -16.89 -19.68 1.81
C TYR A 22 -15.95 -20.41 0.84
N GLU A 23 -15.70 -19.84 -0.35
CA GLU A 23 -14.82 -20.40 -1.36
C GLU A 23 -13.38 -19.89 -1.29
N SER A 24 -12.98 -19.24 -0.19
CA SER A 24 -11.62 -18.73 0.01
C SER A 24 -10.58 -19.86 -0.12
N LYS A 25 -9.52 -19.59 -0.85
CA LYS A 25 -8.39 -20.51 -1.03
C LYS A 25 -7.06 -19.79 -0.77
N PRO A 26 -6.05 -20.49 -0.26
CA PRO A 26 -4.70 -19.92 -0.15
C PRO A 26 -4.13 -19.56 -1.52
N ASP A 27 -3.35 -18.50 -1.60
CA ASP A 27 -2.71 -18.05 -2.84
C ASP A 27 -1.88 -19.15 -3.49
N TYR A 28 -1.14 -19.92 -2.68
CA TYR A 28 -0.36 -21.05 -3.19
C TYR A 28 -1.23 -22.09 -3.93
N TRP A 29 -2.42 -22.40 -3.41
CA TRP A 29 -3.35 -23.30 -4.06
C TRP A 29 -3.85 -22.70 -5.40
N ILE A 30 -4.21 -21.41 -5.42
CA ILE A 30 -4.69 -20.70 -6.61
C ILE A 30 -3.63 -20.74 -7.70
N PHE A 31 -2.41 -20.29 -7.38
CA PHE A 31 -1.31 -20.25 -8.35
C PHE A 31 -0.82 -21.63 -8.77
N SER A 32 -0.86 -22.62 -7.90
CA SER A 32 -0.56 -24.02 -8.27
C SER A 32 -1.55 -24.56 -9.30
N LYS A 33 -2.85 -24.25 -9.16
CA LYS A 33 -3.86 -24.64 -10.15
C LYS A 33 -3.68 -23.91 -11.48
N LEU A 34 -3.35 -22.63 -11.43
CA LEU A 34 -3.04 -21.84 -12.62
C LEU A 34 -1.81 -22.38 -13.35
N ALA A 35 -0.71 -22.58 -12.64
CA ALA A 35 0.53 -23.15 -13.19
C ALA A 35 0.32 -24.53 -13.83
N LYS A 36 -0.49 -25.38 -13.20
CA LYS A 36 -0.86 -26.68 -13.78
C LYS A 36 -1.60 -26.54 -15.11
N ARG A 37 -2.55 -25.61 -15.20
CA ARG A 37 -3.27 -25.32 -16.47
C ARG A 37 -2.37 -24.76 -17.55
N MET A 38 -1.33 -24.02 -17.17
CA MET A 38 -0.31 -23.48 -18.08
C MET A 38 0.79 -24.47 -18.45
N GLY A 39 0.76 -25.72 -17.93
CA GLY A 39 1.74 -26.75 -18.22
C GLY A 39 3.07 -26.61 -17.46
N CYS A 40 3.17 -25.73 -16.46
CA CYS A 40 4.37 -25.50 -15.65
C CYS A 40 4.18 -25.83 -14.16
N GLY A 41 3.18 -26.67 -13.82
CA GLY A 41 2.82 -26.99 -12.45
C GLY A 41 3.99 -27.58 -11.63
N ASP A 42 4.73 -28.51 -12.19
CA ASP A 42 5.85 -29.16 -11.51
C ASP A 42 7.03 -28.19 -11.29
N GLN A 43 7.26 -27.27 -12.23
CA GLN A 43 8.26 -26.23 -12.09
C GLN A 43 7.89 -25.22 -10.99
N PHE A 44 6.59 -24.91 -10.85
CA PHE A 44 6.10 -23.98 -9.83
C PHE A 44 6.12 -24.60 -8.43
N THR A 45 5.66 -25.84 -8.29
CA THR A 45 5.51 -26.48 -6.99
C THR A 45 6.75 -27.25 -6.53
N GLU A 46 7.60 -27.70 -7.46
CA GLU A 46 8.69 -28.64 -7.23
C GLU A 46 8.21 -29.89 -6.44
N GLY A 47 6.97 -30.30 -6.64
CA GLY A 47 6.34 -31.41 -5.93
C GLY A 47 6.05 -31.13 -4.45
N ARG A 48 6.21 -29.90 -3.97
CA ARG A 48 6.01 -29.54 -2.56
C ARG A 48 4.60 -29.05 -2.28
N SER A 49 4.05 -29.42 -1.14
CA SER A 49 2.88 -28.79 -0.55
C SER A 49 3.26 -27.44 0.09
N GLU A 50 2.25 -26.65 0.49
CA GLU A 50 2.46 -25.40 1.25
C GLU A 50 3.31 -25.65 2.51
N MET A 51 3.00 -26.69 3.26
CA MET A 51 3.74 -27.03 4.48
C MET A 51 5.18 -27.49 4.19
N ASP A 52 5.41 -28.22 3.09
CA ASP A 52 6.76 -28.62 2.69
C ASP A 52 7.61 -27.41 2.30
N TRP A 53 7.00 -26.37 1.66
CA TRP A 53 7.67 -25.12 1.40
C TRP A 53 8.03 -24.38 2.68
N ILE A 54 7.11 -24.30 3.64
CA ILE A 54 7.36 -23.66 4.94
C ILE A 54 8.51 -24.35 5.68
N LYS A 55 8.50 -25.67 5.72
CA LYS A 55 9.59 -26.47 6.30
C LYS A 55 10.91 -26.23 5.58
N PHE A 56 10.90 -26.23 4.26
CA PHE A 56 12.10 -26.01 3.45
C PHE A 56 12.70 -24.62 3.73
N ILE A 57 11.89 -23.56 3.69
CA ILE A 57 12.34 -22.18 3.96
C ILE A 57 12.88 -22.06 5.38
N TYR A 58 12.19 -22.64 6.36
CA TYR A 58 12.65 -22.64 7.75
C TYR A 58 14.02 -23.33 7.90
N GLU A 59 14.21 -24.50 7.29
CA GLU A 59 15.48 -25.22 7.36
C GLU A 59 16.62 -24.48 6.64
N GLN A 60 16.34 -23.76 5.54
CA GLN A 60 17.35 -22.87 4.95
C GLN A 60 17.71 -21.73 5.92
N SER A 61 16.72 -21.12 6.56
CA SER A 61 16.94 -20.08 7.58
C SER A 61 17.71 -20.60 8.78
N ARG A 62 17.44 -21.85 9.20
CA ARG A 62 18.16 -22.53 10.30
C ARG A 62 19.64 -22.76 9.97
N LYS A 63 19.93 -23.20 8.73
CA LYS A 63 21.31 -23.38 8.24
C LYS A 63 22.06 -22.05 8.17
N PHE A 64 21.42 -21.02 7.60
CA PHE A 64 22.00 -19.69 7.50
C PHE A 64 22.23 -19.07 8.89
N GLY A 65 21.24 -19.16 9.79
CA GLY A 65 21.36 -18.69 11.17
C GLY A 65 22.53 -19.34 11.92
N ALA A 66 22.74 -20.65 11.74
CA ALA A 66 23.87 -21.36 12.36
C ALA A 66 25.22 -20.79 11.91
N GLN A 67 25.38 -20.39 10.65
CA GLN A 67 26.58 -19.72 10.14
C GLN A 67 26.80 -18.33 10.79
N MET A 68 25.71 -17.68 11.21
CA MET A 68 25.73 -16.39 11.90
C MET A 68 25.78 -16.54 13.44
N GLY A 69 25.93 -17.76 13.95
CA GLY A 69 25.95 -18.05 15.39
C GLY A 69 24.55 -18.11 16.05
N VAL A 70 23.47 -18.07 15.27
CA VAL A 70 22.10 -18.21 15.77
C VAL A 70 21.64 -19.66 15.67
N LYS A 71 21.26 -20.25 16.80
CA LYS A 71 20.77 -21.66 16.88
C LYS A 71 19.22 -21.64 16.92
N LEU A 72 18.59 -21.79 15.77
CA LEU A 72 17.16 -22.03 15.71
C LEU A 72 16.81 -23.48 16.12
N PRO A 73 15.67 -23.70 16.80
CA PRO A 73 15.21 -25.05 17.16
C PRO A 73 14.88 -25.90 15.92
N SER A 74 14.51 -27.16 16.08
CA SER A 74 13.95 -27.95 14.98
C SER A 74 12.60 -27.31 14.52
N PHE A 75 12.21 -27.57 13.28
CA PHE A 75 10.95 -27.08 12.75
C PHE A 75 9.76 -27.49 13.63
N GLU A 76 9.73 -28.76 14.07
CA GLU A 76 8.63 -29.28 14.87
C GLU A 76 8.50 -28.56 16.21
N ASN A 77 9.63 -28.29 16.86
CA ASN A 77 9.66 -27.57 18.14
C ASN A 77 9.25 -26.09 17.96
N PHE A 78 9.73 -25.44 16.90
CA PHE A 78 9.34 -24.07 16.56
C PHE A 78 7.84 -23.99 16.26
N TRP A 79 7.35 -24.88 15.38
CA TRP A 79 5.96 -24.90 14.96
C TRP A 79 5.01 -25.18 16.12
N LYS A 80 5.35 -26.11 16.99
CA LYS A 80 4.57 -26.43 18.21
C LYS A 80 4.54 -25.24 19.19
N LYS A 81 5.68 -24.57 19.39
CA LYS A 81 5.79 -23.42 20.30
C LYS A 81 5.09 -22.19 19.75
N GLY A 82 5.04 -22.04 18.42
CA GLY A 82 4.43 -20.92 17.71
C GLY A 82 5.34 -19.71 17.50
N TYR A 83 6.47 -19.61 18.21
CA TYR A 83 7.42 -18.51 18.04
C TYR A 83 8.83 -18.89 18.50
N PHE A 84 9.81 -18.10 18.07
CA PHE A 84 11.18 -18.13 18.58
C PHE A 84 11.69 -16.68 18.69
N LEU A 85 12.25 -16.34 19.86
CA LEU A 85 12.89 -15.04 20.08
C LEU A 85 14.40 -15.23 20.03
N TYR A 86 15.09 -14.31 19.35
CA TYR A 86 16.55 -14.29 19.34
C TYR A 86 17.07 -13.81 20.68
N ASP A 87 18.18 -14.37 21.12
CA ASP A 87 18.92 -13.84 22.25
C ASP A 87 19.76 -12.63 21.77
N VAL A 88 19.16 -11.45 21.90
CA VAL A 88 19.79 -10.19 21.49
C VAL A 88 20.76 -9.76 22.58
N ARG A 89 22.05 -9.82 22.31
CA ARG A 89 23.08 -9.38 23.25
C ARG A 89 22.97 -7.88 23.53
N PRO A 90 23.33 -7.40 24.75
CA PRO A 90 23.25 -5.98 25.09
C PRO A 90 23.95 -5.06 24.08
N GLN A 91 25.11 -5.48 23.54
CA GLN A 91 25.86 -4.73 22.53
C GLN A 91 25.16 -4.59 21.19
N GLU A 92 24.18 -5.46 20.88
CA GLU A 92 23.40 -5.42 19.65
C GLU A 92 22.17 -4.51 19.77
N ARG A 93 21.76 -4.17 21.00
CA ARG A 93 20.66 -3.22 21.25
C ARG A 93 21.03 -1.79 20.85
N ASP A 94 22.31 -1.45 20.97
CA ASP A 94 22.85 -0.14 20.60
C ASP A 94 23.40 -0.11 19.16
N TYR A 95 22.92 -1.02 18.31
CA TYR A 95 23.37 -1.12 16.93
C TYR A 95 23.06 0.18 16.17
N VAL A 96 24.09 0.80 15.62
CA VAL A 96 23.99 1.95 14.73
C VAL A 96 24.29 1.48 13.30
N ALA A 97 23.32 1.62 12.41
CA ALA A 97 23.48 1.27 11.01
C ALA A 97 24.69 2.00 10.40
N PHE A 98 25.47 1.26 9.62
CA PHE A 98 26.68 1.77 8.96
C PHE A 98 27.79 2.30 9.89
N ALA A 99 27.79 2.02 11.20
CA ALA A 99 28.83 2.48 12.13
C ALA A 99 30.22 2.02 11.68
N ASN A 100 30.39 0.77 11.27
CA ASN A 100 31.66 0.24 10.80
C ASN A 100 32.13 0.91 9.50
N PHE A 101 31.22 1.17 8.54
CA PHE A 101 31.52 1.93 7.34
C PHE A 101 31.98 3.36 7.68
N ARG A 102 31.29 4.03 8.58
CA ARG A 102 31.65 5.38 9.02
C ARG A 102 33.02 5.44 9.69
N LYS A 103 33.37 4.40 10.45
CA LYS A 103 34.66 4.29 11.16
C LYS A 103 35.81 4.01 10.19
N ASP A 104 35.62 3.10 9.25
CA ASP A 104 36.63 2.72 8.24
C ASP A 104 35.94 2.28 6.94
N PRO A 105 35.67 3.22 6.02
CA PRO A 105 34.99 2.92 4.75
C PRO A 105 35.77 1.94 3.84
N LYS A 106 37.10 1.90 3.96
CA LYS A 106 37.94 1.00 3.12
C LYS A 106 37.80 -0.44 3.57
N ARG A 107 37.79 -0.69 4.88
CA ARG A 107 37.65 -2.03 5.43
C ARG A 107 36.21 -2.54 5.41
N ASN A 108 35.24 -1.64 5.52
CA ASN A 108 33.81 -1.96 5.63
C ASN A 108 33.04 -1.27 4.49
N SER A 109 33.48 -1.50 3.26
CA SER A 109 32.87 -0.90 2.07
C SER A 109 31.38 -1.25 1.95
N LEU A 110 30.61 -0.35 1.35
CA LEU A 110 29.21 -0.61 1.01
C LEU A 110 29.10 -1.53 -0.21
N GLY A 111 27.94 -2.14 -0.41
CA GLY A 111 27.63 -2.98 -1.57
C GLY A 111 27.40 -2.22 -2.87
N THR A 112 27.91 -1.00 -3.01
CA THR A 112 27.88 -0.18 -4.24
C THR A 112 29.10 -0.46 -5.11
N GLU A 113 29.04 -0.10 -6.39
CA GLU A 113 30.19 -0.26 -7.31
C GLU A 113 31.46 0.42 -6.82
N SER A 114 31.33 1.57 -6.16
CA SER A 114 32.46 2.33 -5.59
C SER A 114 32.86 1.87 -4.19
N GLY A 115 32.05 1.03 -3.52
CA GLY A 115 32.20 0.71 -2.11
C GLY A 115 31.84 1.86 -1.16
N LEU A 116 31.44 3.02 -1.70
CA LEU A 116 31.11 4.24 -0.97
C LEU A 116 29.63 4.61 -1.17
N ILE A 117 29.16 5.68 -0.49
CA ILE A 117 27.86 6.27 -0.76
C ILE A 117 27.85 6.80 -2.18
N GLN A 118 26.92 6.28 -3.00
CA GLN A 118 26.81 6.64 -4.40
C GLN A 118 25.74 7.72 -4.59
N ILE A 119 26.15 8.96 -4.76
CA ILE A 119 25.26 10.11 -4.99
C ILE A 119 24.92 10.20 -6.49
N TYR A 120 25.86 9.85 -7.36
CA TYR A 120 25.66 9.77 -8.80
C TYR A 120 25.86 8.32 -9.27
N SER A 121 24.92 7.80 -10.04
CA SER A 121 24.98 6.46 -10.65
C SER A 121 25.24 6.59 -12.17
N PRO A 122 26.45 6.31 -12.63
CA PRO A 122 26.75 6.28 -14.08
C PRO A 122 25.86 5.28 -14.83
N LYS A 123 25.53 4.16 -14.18
CA LYS A 123 24.66 3.13 -14.75
C LYS A 123 23.25 3.67 -15.01
N ILE A 124 22.62 4.36 -14.05
CA ILE A 124 21.29 4.96 -14.25
C ILE A 124 21.37 6.06 -15.30
N ALA A 125 22.40 6.91 -15.24
CA ALA A 125 22.61 7.98 -16.22
C ALA A 125 22.73 7.44 -17.65
N SER A 126 23.37 6.28 -17.82
CA SER A 126 23.56 5.67 -19.16
C SER A 126 22.25 5.20 -19.82
N TYR A 127 21.16 5.06 -19.06
CA TYR A 127 19.85 4.72 -19.61
C TYR A 127 19.18 5.89 -20.35
N GLY A 128 19.62 7.12 -20.11
CA GLY A 128 19.08 8.32 -20.78
C GLY A 128 17.65 8.66 -20.40
N TYR A 129 17.13 8.16 -19.27
CA TYR A 129 15.77 8.43 -18.81
C TYR A 129 15.58 9.88 -18.40
N LYS A 130 14.51 10.50 -18.88
CA LYS A 130 14.17 11.89 -18.51
C LYS A 130 13.61 11.99 -17.09
N SER A 131 12.93 10.94 -16.63
CA SER A 131 12.33 10.87 -15.31
C SER A 131 13.24 10.27 -14.23
N CYS A 132 14.47 9.86 -14.59
CA CYS A 132 15.42 9.28 -13.67
C CYS A 132 16.86 9.60 -14.11
N LEU A 133 17.45 10.68 -13.54
CA LEU A 133 18.71 11.32 -14.02
C LEU A 133 19.87 10.65 -13.30
N GLY A 134 20.32 9.74 -13.01
CA GLY A 134 21.55 9.22 -12.36
C GLY A 134 21.93 9.87 -11.02
N HIS A 135 21.25 10.91 -10.61
CA HIS A 135 21.38 11.57 -9.31
C HIS A 135 20.04 12.06 -8.81
N PRO A 136 19.84 12.24 -7.48
CA PRO A 136 18.61 12.79 -6.92
C PRO A 136 18.36 14.19 -7.49
N SER A 137 17.17 14.37 -8.08
CA SER A 137 16.74 15.62 -8.70
C SER A 137 15.27 15.85 -8.45
N TYR A 138 14.90 17.10 -8.23
CA TYR A 138 13.50 17.48 -8.26
C TYR A 138 13.04 17.56 -9.71
N LEU A 139 12.00 16.84 -10.04
CA LEU A 139 11.31 16.94 -11.32
C LEU A 139 9.87 17.38 -11.03
N GLU A 140 9.42 18.41 -11.75
CA GLU A 140 8.06 18.89 -11.57
C GLU A 140 7.06 17.79 -11.97
N PRO A 141 6.12 17.41 -11.09
CA PRO A 141 5.09 16.44 -11.45
C PRO A 141 4.14 17.00 -12.50
N THR A 142 3.55 16.14 -13.32
CA THR A 142 2.57 16.52 -14.34
C THR A 142 1.38 17.28 -13.73
N GLU A 143 0.94 16.84 -12.55
CA GLU A 143 -0.10 17.51 -11.76
C GLU A 143 0.40 17.68 -10.32
N GLY A 144 0.29 18.89 -9.77
CA GLY A 144 0.70 19.19 -8.41
C GLY A 144 0.49 20.65 -8.03
N LEU A 145 0.98 21.03 -6.86
CA LEU A 145 0.80 22.39 -6.31
C LEU A 145 1.36 23.50 -7.19
N ASN A 146 2.43 23.22 -7.94
CA ASN A 146 3.06 24.20 -8.83
C ASN A 146 2.47 24.18 -10.25
N THR A 147 1.58 23.23 -10.53
CA THR A 147 0.89 23.10 -11.82
C THR A 147 -0.63 23.24 -11.69
N PRO A 148 -1.16 24.13 -10.81
CA PRO A 148 -2.60 24.26 -10.64
C PRO A 148 -3.25 24.77 -11.92
N ASN A 149 -4.48 24.33 -12.15
CA ASN A 149 -5.29 24.89 -13.23
C ASN A 149 -6.63 25.40 -12.68
N LYS A 150 -7.30 26.31 -13.45
CA LYS A 150 -8.56 26.91 -13.00
C LYS A 150 -9.69 25.89 -12.82
N LYS A 151 -9.64 24.78 -13.56
CA LYS A 151 -10.66 23.72 -13.49
C LYS A 151 -10.47 22.83 -12.27
N TYR A 152 -9.21 22.55 -11.90
CA TYR A 152 -8.81 21.68 -10.80
C TYR A 152 -7.78 22.38 -9.91
N PRO A 153 -8.23 23.26 -9.00
CA PRO A 153 -7.33 24.16 -8.26
C PRO A 153 -6.65 23.52 -7.05
N LEU A 154 -7.10 22.34 -6.61
CA LEU A 154 -6.60 21.71 -5.39
C LEU A 154 -5.70 20.53 -5.72
N ALA A 155 -4.53 20.48 -5.10
CA ALA A 155 -3.66 19.31 -5.16
C ALA A 155 -4.30 18.15 -4.38
N TYR A 156 -4.19 16.96 -4.94
CA TYR A 156 -4.80 15.76 -4.43
C TYR A 156 -3.75 14.73 -4.01
N MET A 157 -3.94 14.15 -2.84
CA MET A 157 -3.09 13.10 -2.31
C MET A 157 -3.93 11.90 -1.84
N ALA A 158 -3.45 10.68 -2.14
CA ALA A 158 -4.05 9.44 -1.68
C ALA A 158 -3.14 8.76 -0.64
N CYS A 159 -3.25 9.14 0.63
CA CYS A 159 -2.47 8.59 1.72
C CYS A 159 -3.09 7.28 2.26
N LYS A 160 -2.32 6.55 3.08
CA LYS A 160 -2.85 5.38 3.81
C LYS A 160 -3.78 5.80 4.93
N SER A 161 -4.91 5.11 5.05
CA SER A 161 -5.79 5.25 6.21
C SER A 161 -5.11 4.69 7.47
N ARG A 162 -5.39 5.29 8.61
CA ARG A 162 -5.00 4.78 9.92
C ARG A 162 -5.82 3.55 10.35
N TYR A 163 -7.02 3.39 9.80
CA TYR A 163 -8.03 2.46 10.29
C TYR A 163 -8.21 1.21 9.42
N ARG A 164 -7.43 1.10 8.34
CA ARG A 164 -7.42 -0.07 7.46
C ARG A 164 -6.06 -0.26 6.80
N MET A 165 -5.82 -1.44 6.27
CA MET A 165 -4.61 -1.76 5.52
C MET A 165 -4.98 -1.93 4.03
N HIS A 166 -4.69 -0.90 3.22
CA HIS A 166 -5.17 -0.82 1.85
C HIS A 166 -6.71 -0.98 1.81
N SER A 167 -7.23 -1.99 1.14
CA SER A 167 -8.67 -2.31 1.08
C SER A 167 -9.13 -3.30 2.17
N GLN A 168 -8.22 -3.83 2.97
CA GLN A 168 -8.58 -4.72 4.07
C GLN A 168 -9.15 -3.93 5.24
N LEU A 169 -10.13 -4.50 5.91
CA LEU A 169 -10.87 -3.90 7.03
C LEU A 169 -11.80 -2.74 6.62
N ASP A 170 -12.05 -2.51 5.33
CA ASP A 170 -12.89 -1.41 4.86
C ASP A 170 -14.33 -1.50 5.39
N GLY A 171 -14.94 -2.68 5.35
CA GLY A 171 -16.29 -2.93 5.87
C GLY A 171 -16.36 -3.34 7.36
N THR A 172 -15.38 -2.95 8.18
CA THR A 172 -15.33 -3.34 9.60
C THR A 172 -15.47 -2.16 10.54
N SER A 173 -15.85 -2.44 11.79
CA SER A 173 -16.01 -1.44 12.85
C SER A 173 -14.75 -0.62 13.12
N SER A 174 -13.55 -1.15 12.80
CA SER A 174 -12.29 -0.38 12.91
C SER A 174 -12.23 0.80 11.92
N HIS A 175 -12.89 0.69 10.78
CA HIS A 175 -12.97 1.77 9.79
C HIS A 175 -14.16 2.72 10.04
N ASP A 176 -15.23 2.26 10.69
CA ASP A 176 -16.43 3.06 10.97
C ASP A 176 -16.15 4.35 11.76
N PHE A 177 -15.09 4.37 12.57
CA PHE A 177 -14.65 5.57 13.29
C PHE A 177 -14.25 6.74 12.39
N ALA A 178 -13.84 6.48 11.18
CA ALA A 178 -13.37 7.51 10.26
C ALA A 178 -14.42 7.89 9.22
N ASN A 179 -15.40 7.02 8.97
CA ASN A 179 -16.39 7.23 7.91
C ASN A 179 -17.35 8.38 8.25
N ILE A 180 -17.69 9.15 7.23
CA ILE A 180 -18.74 10.17 7.30
C ILE A 180 -19.91 9.71 6.42
N LEU A 181 -21.03 9.38 7.02
CA LEU A 181 -22.20 8.80 6.36
C LEU A 181 -21.83 7.59 5.48
N LYS A 182 -21.00 6.69 6.00
CA LYS A 182 -20.44 5.50 5.33
C LYS A 182 -19.54 5.80 4.13
N ARG A 183 -19.01 7.00 4.01
CA ARG A 183 -18.11 7.41 2.93
C ARG A 183 -16.73 7.72 3.46
N GLU A 184 -15.72 7.53 2.64
CA GLU A 184 -14.34 7.87 2.98
C GLU A 184 -14.23 9.36 3.30
N PRO A 185 -13.51 9.77 4.34
CA PRO A 185 -13.29 11.17 4.63
C PRO A 185 -12.35 11.80 3.62
N ILE A 186 -12.67 13.03 3.22
CA ILE A 186 -11.73 13.92 2.56
C ILE A 186 -11.26 14.99 3.54
N TRP A 187 -9.97 15.10 3.75
CA TRP A 187 -9.39 16.14 4.59
C TRP A 187 -9.31 17.45 3.81
N ILE A 188 -9.87 18.50 4.37
CA ILE A 188 -9.95 19.83 3.75
C ILE A 188 -9.46 20.87 4.75
N ASN A 189 -8.54 21.75 4.33
CA ASN A 189 -8.10 22.86 5.15
C ASN A 189 -9.26 23.84 5.43
N PRO A 190 -9.39 24.41 6.65
CA PRO A 190 -10.49 25.31 7.01
C PRO A 190 -10.66 26.52 6.09
N GLU A 191 -9.57 27.10 5.55
CA GLU A 191 -9.65 28.21 4.62
C GLU A 191 -10.24 27.76 3.27
N ASN A 192 -9.86 26.58 2.77
CA ASN A 192 -10.44 26.02 1.56
C ASN A 192 -11.91 25.64 1.78
N ALA A 193 -12.26 25.00 2.89
CA ALA A 193 -13.63 24.66 3.24
C ALA A 193 -14.52 25.91 3.25
N LYS A 194 -14.09 26.97 3.94
CA LYS A 194 -14.79 28.27 3.98
C LYS A 194 -14.97 28.87 2.60
N SER A 195 -13.94 28.87 1.76
CA SER A 195 -14.01 29.46 0.40
C SER A 195 -14.94 28.67 -0.52
N LEU A 196 -15.11 27.38 -0.27
CA LEU A 196 -15.97 26.46 -1.04
C LEU A 196 -17.39 26.32 -0.46
N GLY A 197 -17.69 26.96 0.68
CA GLY A 197 -18.98 26.83 1.37
C GLY A 197 -19.22 25.42 1.91
N ILE A 198 -18.17 24.73 2.33
CA ILE A 198 -18.19 23.36 2.84
C ILE A 198 -18.04 23.41 4.36
N GLU A 199 -18.88 22.66 5.08
CA GLU A 199 -18.81 22.48 6.51
C GLU A 199 -18.32 21.06 6.85
N ASP A 200 -17.80 20.88 8.07
CA ASP A 200 -17.40 19.56 8.56
C ASP A 200 -18.59 18.59 8.58
N GLY A 201 -18.41 17.40 8.03
CA GLY A 201 -19.48 16.40 7.87
C GLY A 201 -20.28 16.50 6.57
N ASP A 202 -20.14 17.56 5.79
CA ASP A 202 -20.80 17.65 4.47
C ASP A 202 -20.35 16.53 3.52
N ILE A 203 -21.25 16.06 2.68
CA ILE A 203 -20.84 15.23 1.55
C ILE A 203 -20.41 16.14 0.38
N VAL A 204 -19.26 15.82 -0.18
CA VAL A 204 -18.67 16.58 -1.27
C VAL A 204 -18.43 15.72 -2.51
N LEU A 205 -18.54 16.34 -3.66
CA LEU A 205 -18.14 15.78 -4.95
C LEU A 205 -16.69 16.19 -5.24
N VAL A 206 -15.84 15.21 -5.40
CA VAL A 206 -14.43 15.38 -5.78
C VAL A 206 -14.26 14.85 -7.20
N LYS A 207 -13.73 15.64 -8.11
CA LYS A 207 -13.60 15.22 -9.52
C LYS A 207 -12.40 15.81 -10.24
N ASN A 208 -12.01 15.13 -11.30
CA ASN A 208 -11.13 15.61 -12.36
C ASN A 208 -11.55 15.02 -13.73
N ASP A 209 -10.70 15.10 -14.75
CA ASP A 209 -11.01 14.56 -16.07
C ASP A 209 -11.03 13.02 -16.14
N ARG A 210 -10.49 12.33 -15.11
CA ARG A 210 -10.45 10.86 -15.05
C ARG A 210 -11.70 10.26 -14.42
N GLY A 211 -12.28 10.93 -13.45
CA GLY A 211 -13.47 10.44 -12.77
C GLY A 211 -13.96 11.34 -11.65
N ALA A 212 -14.90 10.81 -10.89
CA ALA A 212 -15.53 11.51 -9.78
C ALA A 212 -15.84 10.55 -8.63
N LEU A 213 -15.76 11.05 -7.39
CA LEU A 213 -16.17 10.34 -6.20
C LEU A 213 -16.93 11.25 -5.23
N LEU A 214 -17.73 10.63 -4.34
CA LEU A 214 -18.30 11.27 -3.16
C LEU A 214 -17.44 10.93 -1.94
N ALA A 215 -17.19 11.93 -1.11
CA ALA A 215 -16.48 11.77 0.17
C ALA A 215 -17.14 12.63 1.25
N GLY A 216 -16.90 12.30 2.51
CA GLY A 216 -17.33 13.11 3.65
C GLY A 216 -16.28 14.16 4.02
N ALA A 217 -16.64 15.42 4.13
CA ALA A 217 -15.72 16.49 4.49
C ALA A 217 -15.27 16.38 5.96
N TYR A 218 -13.97 16.21 6.17
CA TYR A 218 -13.30 16.36 7.46
C TYR A 218 -12.46 17.63 7.44
N VAL A 219 -12.98 18.69 8.05
CA VAL A 219 -12.33 20.00 8.06
C VAL A 219 -11.27 20.03 9.16
N THR A 220 -10.01 20.20 8.77
CA THR A 220 -8.87 20.13 9.69
C THR A 220 -7.70 21.01 9.25
N ASP A 221 -7.04 21.65 10.22
CA ASP A 221 -5.80 22.41 10.02
C ASP A 221 -4.55 21.52 9.89
N ARG A 222 -4.70 20.20 10.03
CA ARG A 222 -3.61 19.21 9.87
C ARG A 222 -3.16 19.04 8.43
N ILE A 223 -3.88 19.62 7.48
CA ILE A 223 -3.51 19.66 6.07
C ILE A 223 -3.24 21.09 5.62
N ARG A 224 -2.25 21.25 4.76
CA ARG A 224 -1.95 22.56 4.19
C ARG A 224 -3.07 23.06 3.30
N LYS A 225 -3.16 24.40 3.16
CA LYS A 225 -4.01 25.05 2.19
C LYS A 225 -3.71 24.57 0.75
N ASP A 226 -4.73 24.59 -0.09
CA ASP A 226 -4.71 24.19 -1.50
C ASP A 226 -4.35 22.73 -1.76
N THR A 227 -4.50 21.88 -0.73
CA THR A 227 -4.32 20.43 -0.81
C THR A 227 -5.49 19.72 -0.14
N VAL A 228 -5.90 18.59 -0.71
CA VAL A 228 -6.88 17.67 -0.11
C VAL A 228 -6.33 16.25 -0.06
N VAL A 229 -6.79 15.47 0.91
CA VAL A 229 -6.41 14.06 1.07
C VAL A 229 -7.67 13.20 1.09
N VAL A 230 -7.74 12.19 0.23
CA VAL A 230 -8.68 11.07 0.34
C VAL A 230 -7.85 9.81 0.52
N HIS A 231 -8.07 9.05 1.61
CA HIS A 231 -7.28 7.87 1.86
C HIS A 231 -7.58 6.78 0.82
N HIS A 232 -6.53 6.08 0.38
CA HIS A 232 -6.72 4.97 -0.54
C HIS A 232 -7.25 3.72 0.18
N GLY A 233 -7.95 2.86 -0.56
CA GLY A 233 -8.40 1.56 -0.11
C GLY A 233 -9.91 1.43 0.08
N ALA A 234 -10.71 2.50 -0.02
CA ALA A 234 -12.15 2.39 -0.08
C ALA A 234 -12.57 1.51 -1.27
N TRP A 235 -13.52 0.61 -1.06
CA TRP A 235 -14.02 -0.25 -2.11
C TRP A 235 -14.82 0.57 -3.13
N TYR A 236 -14.71 0.20 -4.40
CA TYR A 236 -15.32 0.92 -5.51
C TYR A 236 -16.79 0.61 -5.63
N GLU A 237 -17.66 1.63 -5.53
CA GLU A 237 -19.11 1.53 -5.69
C GLU A 237 -19.62 2.56 -6.71
N PRO A 238 -19.54 2.24 -8.01
CA PRO A 238 -19.96 3.15 -9.06
C PRO A 238 -21.47 3.19 -9.24
N VAL A 239 -22.01 4.41 -9.39
CA VAL A 239 -23.37 4.66 -9.82
C VAL A 239 -23.33 5.36 -11.17
N LYS A 240 -24.15 4.92 -12.12
CA LYS A 240 -24.25 5.55 -13.43
C LYS A 240 -25.09 6.82 -13.33
N MET A 241 -24.50 7.92 -13.71
CA MET A 241 -25.16 9.23 -13.75
C MET A 241 -26.02 9.39 -15.02
N THR A 242 -26.89 10.40 -15.05
CA THR A 242 -27.79 10.67 -16.18
C THR A 242 -27.06 10.98 -17.48
N ASP A 243 -25.85 11.52 -17.41
CA ASP A 243 -24.98 11.79 -18.55
C ASP A 243 -24.16 10.57 -19.00
N GLY A 244 -24.35 9.43 -18.33
CA GLY A 244 -23.66 8.17 -18.62
C GLY A 244 -22.30 8.01 -17.93
N THR A 245 -21.80 9.02 -17.24
CA THR A 245 -20.56 8.94 -16.45
C THR A 245 -20.76 8.10 -15.20
N LEU A 246 -19.64 7.57 -14.65
CA LEU A 246 -19.65 6.83 -13.39
C LEU A 246 -19.22 7.77 -12.25
N LEU A 247 -20.01 7.75 -11.19
CA LEU A 247 -19.69 8.39 -9.91
C LEU A 247 -19.46 7.30 -8.86
N ASP A 248 -18.28 7.24 -8.32
CA ASP A 248 -18.04 6.41 -7.13
C ASP A 248 -18.67 7.08 -5.90
N ILE A 249 -19.57 6.36 -5.24
CA ILE A 249 -20.33 6.93 -4.11
C ILE A 249 -19.73 6.61 -2.75
N HIS A 250 -18.64 5.83 -2.68
CA HIS A 250 -18.03 5.38 -1.44
C HIS A 250 -16.70 6.09 -1.11
N GLY A 251 -15.95 6.57 -2.11
CA GLY A 251 -14.72 7.33 -1.90
C GLY A 251 -13.46 6.62 -2.34
N ASN A 252 -13.53 5.81 -3.40
CA ASN A 252 -12.36 5.14 -3.96
C ASN A 252 -11.43 6.13 -4.67
N SER A 253 -10.31 6.42 -4.02
CA SER A 253 -9.32 7.39 -4.49
C SER A 253 -8.73 7.07 -5.88
N ASN A 254 -8.73 5.80 -6.31
CA ASN A 254 -8.20 5.40 -7.60
C ASN A 254 -8.97 5.97 -8.80
N THR A 255 -10.22 6.39 -8.60
CA THR A 255 -11.00 7.06 -9.66
C THR A 255 -10.39 8.37 -10.15
N LEU A 256 -9.50 8.97 -9.33
CA LEU A 256 -8.92 10.29 -9.57
C LEU A 256 -7.43 10.25 -9.92
N THR A 257 -6.77 9.08 -9.78
CA THR A 257 -5.33 8.94 -9.97
C THR A 257 -4.95 8.77 -11.44
N MET A 258 -3.73 9.15 -11.79
CA MET A 258 -3.16 8.95 -13.12
C MET A 258 -2.69 7.50 -13.30
N ASP A 259 -2.94 6.93 -14.46
CA ASP A 259 -2.40 5.62 -14.85
C ASP A 259 -1.07 5.81 -15.61
N ILE A 260 -0.07 6.28 -14.89
CA ILE A 260 1.30 6.44 -15.38
C ILE A 260 2.29 5.92 -14.34
N PRO A 261 3.48 5.45 -14.75
CA PRO A 261 4.52 5.05 -13.80
C PRO A 261 5.16 6.26 -13.12
N THR A 262 5.74 6.04 -11.94
CA THR A 262 6.49 7.07 -11.19
C THR A 262 7.76 7.49 -11.91
N SER A 263 8.38 6.61 -12.68
CA SER A 263 9.54 6.90 -13.53
C SER A 263 9.74 5.80 -14.58
N ASP A 264 10.57 6.09 -15.58
CA ASP A 264 10.99 5.08 -16.58
C ASP A 264 11.75 3.91 -15.96
N LEU A 265 12.38 4.10 -14.80
CA LEU A 265 13.15 3.07 -14.10
C LEU A 265 12.29 2.24 -13.13
N ALA A 266 11.32 2.87 -12.46
CA ALA A 266 10.49 2.24 -11.44
C ALA A 266 9.00 2.46 -11.74
N CYS A 267 8.28 1.38 -12.05
CA CYS A 267 6.87 1.41 -12.41
C CYS A 267 5.94 1.44 -11.18
N GLY A 268 6.26 2.23 -10.15
CA GLY A 268 5.35 2.49 -9.04
C GLY A 268 4.15 3.33 -9.48
N ASN A 269 3.08 3.32 -8.70
CA ASN A 269 1.89 4.12 -8.97
C ASN A 269 2.09 5.61 -8.61
N VAL A 270 1.36 6.50 -9.27
CA VAL A 270 1.33 7.95 -9.02
C VAL A 270 0.06 8.32 -8.26
N ALA A 271 -0.05 7.84 -7.01
CA ALA A 271 -1.26 7.99 -6.21
C ALA A 271 -1.38 9.34 -5.48
N SER A 272 -0.27 10.05 -5.30
CA SER A 272 -0.22 11.30 -4.52
C SER A 272 0.16 12.53 -5.33
N SER A 273 0.02 12.44 -6.65
CA SER A 273 0.19 13.57 -7.56
C SER A 273 -1.04 13.66 -8.43
N GLY A 274 -1.87 14.67 -8.21
CA GLY A 274 -3.09 14.89 -8.96
C GLY A 274 -3.69 16.26 -8.65
N LEU A 275 -4.60 16.67 -9.49
CA LEU A 275 -5.40 17.89 -9.32
C LEU A 275 -6.88 17.55 -9.33
N VAL A 276 -7.65 18.19 -8.47
CA VAL A 276 -9.10 18.01 -8.36
C VAL A 276 -9.84 19.31 -8.12
N SER A 277 -11.14 19.30 -8.41
CA SER A 277 -12.13 20.24 -7.87
C SER A 277 -12.93 19.57 -6.77
N VAL A 278 -13.33 20.34 -5.78
CA VAL A 278 -14.19 19.89 -4.68
C VAL A 278 -15.38 20.84 -4.59
N THR A 279 -16.59 20.30 -4.54
CA THR A 279 -17.83 21.08 -4.38
C THR A 279 -18.77 20.38 -3.43
N LYS A 280 -19.58 21.11 -2.69
CA LYS A 280 -20.64 20.54 -1.86
C LYS A 280 -21.62 19.76 -2.73
N TYR A 281 -21.90 18.51 -2.32
CA TYR A 281 -22.85 17.66 -3.04
C TYR A 281 -24.28 17.91 -2.54
N THR A 282 -25.17 18.28 -3.44
CA THR A 282 -26.58 18.58 -3.14
C THR A 282 -27.56 17.56 -3.71
N GLY A 283 -27.04 16.53 -4.38
CA GLY A 283 -27.84 15.46 -4.95
C GLY A 283 -28.37 14.48 -3.91
N LYS A 284 -29.25 13.59 -4.35
CA LYS A 284 -29.74 12.48 -3.49
C LYS A 284 -28.60 11.51 -3.20
N LEU A 285 -28.39 11.22 -1.93
CA LEU A 285 -27.41 10.21 -1.50
C LEU A 285 -27.99 8.80 -1.68
N SER A 286 -27.25 7.98 -2.42
CA SER A 286 -27.53 6.56 -2.52
C SER A 286 -27.01 5.83 -1.28
N GLU A 287 -27.67 4.73 -0.96
CA GLU A 287 -27.20 3.81 0.09
C GLU A 287 -25.89 3.15 -0.35
N ILE A 288 -24.96 2.97 0.59
CA ILE A 288 -23.71 2.24 0.36
C ILE A 288 -23.97 0.75 0.56
N LYS A 289 -23.71 -0.04 -0.48
CA LYS A 289 -23.93 -1.48 -0.53
C LYS A 289 -22.67 -2.28 -0.89
N VAL A 290 -21.54 -1.61 -1.02
CA VAL A 290 -20.27 -2.20 -1.45
C VAL A 290 -19.81 -3.38 -0.58
N TRP A 291 -20.28 -3.44 0.67
CA TRP A 291 -19.97 -4.52 1.61
C TRP A 291 -21.08 -5.60 1.67
N ASP A 292 -22.18 -5.40 0.96
CA ASP A 292 -23.25 -6.40 0.90
C ASP A 292 -22.72 -7.66 0.18
N GLN A 293 -23.27 -8.80 0.59
CA GLN A 293 -22.90 -10.06 -0.08
C GLN A 293 -23.35 -9.99 -1.56
N PRO A 294 -22.47 -10.33 -2.53
CA PRO A 294 -22.85 -10.34 -3.93
C PRO A 294 -23.99 -11.33 -4.19
N GLU A 295 -24.88 -10.98 -5.12
CA GLU A 295 -25.96 -11.88 -5.52
C GLU A 295 -25.38 -13.19 -6.07
N THR A 296 -25.83 -14.32 -5.52
CA THR A 296 -25.44 -15.64 -6.01
C THR A 296 -26.24 -15.93 -7.28
N VAL A 297 -25.57 -15.90 -8.42
CA VAL A 297 -26.17 -16.39 -9.67
C VAL A 297 -26.09 -17.91 -9.66
N ASN A 298 -27.21 -18.59 -9.44
CA ASN A 298 -27.31 -20.04 -9.66
C ASN A 298 -27.06 -20.29 -11.15
N GLN A 299 -25.94 -20.93 -11.48
CA GLN A 299 -25.62 -21.43 -12.81
C GLN A 299 -26.33 -22.73 -13.08
#